data_9c764587f60a31521e486fb2520e0add
#
_entry.id   9c764587f60a31521e486fb2520e0add
#
_cell.length_a   1.000
_cell.length_b   1.000
_cell.length_c   1.000
_cell.angle_alpha   90.00
_cell.angle_beta   90.00
_cell.angle_gamma   90.00
#
_symmetry.space_group_name_H-M   'P 1'
#
loop_
_entity.id
_entity.type
_entity.pdbx_description
1 polymer ?
#
loop_
_entity_poly.entity_id
_entity_poly.type
_entity_poly.pdbx_seq_one_letter_code
_entity_poly.pdbx_strand_id
1 'polypeptide(L)'
;MAAMVFLTIGTGYVQAQDKTSDSASELPKVYLIKEITPENLVKIYEALGRKAEGKVAVKLSTGEPGGHNFLQPTLIAPLVRKMNGTIVECNTAYGGGRANTEAHLKAAADHGFTAIA
;
A
#
# COMPACT_ATOMS: atom_id res chain seq x y z
N MET A 1 45.69 -16.94 -19.85
CA MET A 1 45.48 -18.37 -19.61
C MET A 1 46.48 -18.87 -18.58
N ALA A 2 46.04 -19.14 -17.38
CA ALA A 2 46.79 -19.96 -16.43
C ALA A 2 45.75 -20.69 -15.57
N ALA A 3 45.58 -21.95 -15.86
CA ALA A 3 44.80 -22.89 -15.06
C ALA A 3 45.67 -23.34 -13.89
N MET A 4 45.27 -23.11 -12.68
CA MET A 4 45.93 -23.63 -11.50
C MET A 4 45.03 -24.72 -10.90
N VAL A 5 45.41 -25.97 -11.09
CA VAL A 5 44.75 -27.13 -10.46
C VAL A 5 45.41 -27.36 -9.11
N PHE A 6 44.68 -27.18 -8.02
CA PHE A 6 45.09 -27.67 -6.71
C PHE A 6 44.33 -28.95 -6.39
N LEU A 7 45.09 -30.02 -6.30
CA LEU A 7 44.66 -31.30 -5.77
C LEU A 7 44.98 -31.29 -4.27
N THR A 8 43.98 -31.18 -3.39
CA THR A 8 44.14 -31.38 -1.96
C THR A 8 43.25 -32.54 -1.50
N ILE A 9 43.90 -33.50 -0.88
CA ILE A 9 43.30 -34.65 -0.23
C ILE A 9 42.63 -34.21 1.09
N GLY A 10 41.33 -34.39 1.20
CA GLY A 10 40.60 -34.65 2.42
C GLY A 10 40.55 -33.57 3.48
N THR A 11 39.68 -32.56 3.27
CA THR A 11 38.77 -32.01 4.27
C THR A 11 37.68 -31.26 3.50
N GLY A 12 36.41 -31.61 3.77
CA GLY A 12 35.26 -31.09 3.03
C GLY A 12 35.08 -29.59 3.24
N TYR A 13 35.58 -28.82 2.32
CA TYR A 13 35.19 -27.43 2.15
C TYR A 13 34.03 -27.40 1.15
N VAL A 14 32.86 -26.99 1.64
CA VAL A 14 31.75 -26.60 0.76
C VAL A 14 32.22 -25.36 0.02
N GLN A 15 32.62 -25.53 -1.23
CA GLN A 15 32.91 -24.42 -2.12
C GLN A 15 31.58 -23.74 -2.45
N ALA A 16 31.35 -22.57 -1.90
CA ALA A 16 30.29 -21.71 -2.32
C ALA A 16 30.53 -21.38 -3.80
N GLN A 17 29.74 -21.96 -4.67
CA GLN A 17 29.72 -21.56 -6.08
C GLN A 17 29.14 -20.14 -6.09
N ASP A 18 29.98 -19.16 -6.38
CA ASP A 18 29.58 -17.83 -6.75
C ASP A 18 28.82 -17.95 -8.09
N LYS A 19 27.50 -18.08 -7.99
CA LYS A 19 26.63 -17.93 -9.14
C LYS A 19 26.58 -16.45 -9.45
N THR A 20 27.56 -15.95 -10.17
CA THR A 20 27.39 -14.73 -10.95
C THR A 20 26.40 -15.02 -12.07
N SER A 21 25.11 -15.14 -11.70
CA SER A 21 24.04 -14.96 -12.65
C SER A 21 23.94 -13.46 -12.88
N ASP A 22 24.29 -13.05 -14.05
CA ASP A 22 24.11 -11.72 -14.64
C ASP A 22 22.61 -11.43 -14.89
N SER A 23 21.81 -11.54 -13.84
CA SER A 23 20.55 -10.84 -13.70
C SER A 23 20.79 -9.86 -12.55
N ALA A 24 21.16 -8.65 -12.88
CA ALA A 24 21.00 -7.53 -11.97
C ALA A 24 19.52 -7.50 -11.60
N SER A 25 19.16 -8.17 -10.50
CA SER A 25 17.81 -8.12 -9.96
C SER A 25 17.57 -6.64 -9.64
N GLU A 26 16.71 -6.02 -10.44
CA GLU A 26 16.37 -4.62 -10.23
C GLU A 26 15.90 -4.47 -8.79
N LEU A 27 16.63 -3.69 -7.99
CA LEU A 27 16.31 -3.47 -6.58
C LEU A 27 14.90 -2.93 -6.45
N PRO A 28 14.15 -3.32 -5.41
CA PRO A 28 12.81 -2.80 -5.16
C PRO A 28 12.83 -1.28 -5.12
N LYS A 29 11.94 -0.65 -5.89
CA LYS A 29 11.81 0.82 -5.93
C LYS A 29 10.88 1.28 -4.83
N VAL A 30 11.29 2.32 -4.10
CA VAL A 30 10.48 3.04 -3.12
C VAL A 30 10.20 4.44 -3.67
N TYR A 31 8.93 4.84 -3.65
CA TYR A 31 8.51 6.16 -4.11
C TYR A 31 8.15 7.03 -2.92
N LEU A 32 8.58 8.29 -2.95
CA LEU A 32 8.32 9.30 -1.91
C LEU A 32 7.75 10.56 -2.55
N ILE A 33 6.73 11.14 -1.91
CA ILE A 33 6.20 12.46 -2.24
C ILE A 33 6.35 13.36 -1.03
N LYS A 34 6.87 14.58 -1.21
CA LYS A 34 7.07 15.56 -0.13
C LYS A 34 5.80 16.33 0.20
N GLU A 35 4.94 16.57 -0.78
CA GLU A 35 3.71 17.33 -0.62
C GLU A 35 2.51 16.40 -0.73
N ILE A 36 1.68 16.40 0.31
CA ILE A 36 0.47 15.57 0.36
C ILE A 36 -0.68 16.38 -0.25
N THR A 37 -0.93 16.18 -1.55
CA THR A 37 -2.06 16.76 -2.30
C THR A 37 -2.84 15.66 -3.02
N PRO A 38 -4.10 15.90 -3.39
CA PRO A 38 -4.89 14.93 -4.17
C PRO A 38 -4.19 14.49 -5.46
N GLU A 39 -3.58 15.43 -6.18
CA GLU A 39 -2.86 15.18 -7.43
C GLU A 39 -1.60 14.33 -7.20
N ASN A 40 -0.85 14.64 -6.14
CA ASN A 40 0.35 13.92 -5.80
C ASN A 40 0.05 12.51 -5.29
N LEU A 41 -1.09 12.30 -4.62
CA LEU A 41 -1.55 10.97 -4.24
C LEU A 41 -1.86 10.11 -5.47
N VAL A 42 -2.47 10.68 -6.51
CA VAL A 42 -2.68 9.99 -7.78
C VAL A 42 -1.35 9.69 -8.47
N LYS A 43 -0.41 10.64 -8.52
CA LYS A 43 0.91 10.44 -9.13
C LYS A 43 1.72 9.32 -8.48
N ILE A 44 1.72 9.22 -7.13
CA ILE A 44 2.47 8.16 -6.45
C ILE A 44 1.83 6.78 -6.72
N TYR A 45 0.51 6.72 -6.81
CA TYR A 45 -0.18 5.50 -7.23
C TYR A 45 0.22 5.08 -8.65
N GLU A 46 0.25 6.03 -9.58
CA GLU A 46 0.67 5.76 -10.97
C GLU A 46 2.13 5.31 -11.06
N ALA A 47 3.01 5.89 -10.24
CA ALA A 47 4.43 5.52 -10.19
C ALA A 47 4.67 4.06 -9.78
N LEU A 48 3.74 3.44 -9.05
CA LEU A 48 3.82 2.02 -8.71
C LEU A 48 3.75 1.10 -9.94
N GLY A 49 3.27 1.61 -11.09
CA GLY A 49 3.15 0.82 -12.31
C GLY A 49 2.16 -0.36 -12.24
N ARG A 50 1.31 -0.37 -11.21
CA ARG A 50 0.27 -1.39 -11.00
C ARG A 50 -1.10 -0.75 -11.05
N LYS A 51 -2.03 -1.41 -11.70
CA LYS A 51 -3.44 -0.97 -11.73
C LYS A 51 -4.26 -1.87 -10.82
N ALA A 52 -5.13 -1.25 -10.02
CA ALA A 52 -6.19 -1.99 -9.35
C ALA A 52 -7.26 -2.37 -10.39
N GLU A 53 -7.69 -3.62 -10.38
CA GLU A 53 -8.62 -4.17 -11.36
C GLU A 53 -9.80 -4.87 -10.67
N GLY A 54 -10.92 -5.02 -11.38
CA GLY A 54 -12.13 -5.65 -10.87
C GLY A 54 -12.85 -4.79 -9.83
N LYS A 55 -13.36 -5.41 -8.76
CA LYS A 55 -14.01 -4.73 -7.63
C LYS A 55 -12.94 -4.22 -6.67
N VAL A 56 -12.63 -2.94 -6.74
CA VAL A 56 -11.58 -2.32 -5.94
C VAL A 56 -12.11 -1.88 -4.57
N ALA A 57 -11.57 -2.43 -3.51
CA ALA A 57 -11.86 -2.00 -2.14
C ALA A 57 -10.75 -1.06 -1.64
N VAL A 58 -11.11 0.15 -1.23
CA VAL A 58 -10.21 1.12 -0.65
C VAL A 58 -10.38 1.13 0.87
N LYS A 59 -9.48 0.44 1.58
CA LYS A 59 -9.51 0.36 3.04
C LYS A 59 -8.92 1.63 3.65
N LEU A 60 -9.68 2.29 4.50
CA LEU A 60 -9.24 3.44 5.28
C LEU A 60 -9.98 3.52 6.61
N SER A 61 -9.63 4.51 7.44
CA SER A 61 -10.39 4.84 8.65
C SER A 61 -11.17 6.14 8.43
N THR A 62 -12.48 6.07 8.64
CA THR A 62 -13.38 7.23 8.47
C THR A 62 -13.39 8.17 9.67
N GLY A 63 -12.69 7.85 10.75
CA GLY A 63 -12.57 8.66 11.96
C GLY A 63 -13.71 8.47 12.95
N GLU A 64 -13.48 8.88 14.20
CA GLU A 64 -14.50 8.83 15.26
C GLU A 64 -15.52 9.97 15.10
N PRO A 65 -16.80 9.75 15.42
CA PRO A 65 -17.83 10.77 15.38
C PRO A 65 -17.41 12.02 16.17
N GLY A 66 -17.54 13.20 15.54
CA GLY A 66 -17.11 14.49 16.11
C GLY A 66 -15.60 14.71 16.17
N GLY A 67 -14.78 13.73 15.71
CA GLY A 67 -13.34 13.90 15.56
C GLY A 67 -12.98 14.72 14.33
N HIS A 68 -11.75 15.26 14.33
CA HIS A 68 -11.22 16.06 13.21
C HIS A 68 -9.94 15.45 12.61
N ASN A 69 -9.34 14.47 13.29
CA ASN A 69 -8.04 13.88 12.93
C ASN A 69 -8.24 12.61 12.10
N PHE A 70 -8.95 12.71 10.99
CA PHE A 70 -9.13 11.64 10.02
C PHE A 70 -8.65 12.09 8.63
N LEU A 71 -8.41 11.11 7.76
CA LEU A 71 -8.02 11.38 6.38
C LEU A 71 -9.16 12.12 5.68
N GLN A 72 -8.89 13.34 5.21
CA GLN A 72 -9.91 14.15 4.57
C GLN A 72 -10.42 13.51 3.28
N PRO A 73 -11.74 13.36 3.09
CA PRO A 73 -12.30 12.78 1.87
C PRO A 73 -11.84 13.47 0.59
N THR A 74 -11.70 14.80 0.63
CA THR A 74 -11.23 15.59 -0.51
C THR A 74 -9.82 15.22 -0.97
N LEU A 75 -8.97 14.77 -0.06
CA LEU A 75 -7.62 14.32 -0.40
C LEU A 75 -7.63 13.04 -1.24
N ILE A 76 -8.47 12.06 -0.87
CA ILE A 76 -8.46 10.74 -1.50
C ILE A 76 -9.47 10.59 -2.63
N ALA A 77 -10.46 11.49 -2.73
CA ALA A 77 -11.53 11.41 -3.72
C ALA A 77 -11.03 11.19 -5.16
N PRO A 78 -10.03 11.94 -5.68
CA PRO A 78 -9.53 11.72 -7.03
C PRO A 78 -8.97 10.32 -7.25
N LEU A 79 -8.25 9.77 -6.25
CA LEU A 79 -7.70 8.42 -6.34
C LEU A 79 -8.79 7.35 -6.29
N VAL A 80 -9.76 7.47 -5.37
CA VAL A 80 -10.90 6.54 -5.27
C VAL A 80 -11.67 6.50 -6.58
N ARG A 81 -12.01 7.68 -7.14
CA ARG A 81 -12.72 7.78 -8.43
C ARG A 81 -11.90 7.22 -9.59
N LYS A 82 -10.59 7.51 -9.64
CA LYS A 82 -9.69 6.97 -10.67
C LYS A 82 -9.67 5.45 -10.70
N MET A 83 -9.73 4.82 -9.54
CA MET A 83 -9.76 3.35 -9.42
C MET A 83 -11.16 2.75 -9.52
N ASN A 84 -12.21 3.55 -9.63
CA ASN A 84 -13.59 3.11 -9.47
C ASN A 84 -13.74 2.28 -8.18
N GLY A 85 -13.16 2.79 -7.08
CA GLY A 85 -13.04 2.09 -5.82
C GLY A 85 -14.24 2.32 -4.90
N THR A 86 -14.53 1.34 -4.07
CA THR A 86 -15.50 1.45 -2.97
C THR A 86 -14.75 1.55 -1.65
N ILE A 87 -15.10 2.52 -0.81
CA ILE A 87 -14.52 2.66 0.53
C ILE A 87 -15.04 1.55 1.43
N VAL A 88 -14.13 0.90 2.15
CA VAL A 88 -14.46 -0.16 3.09
C VAL A 88 -13.76 0.05 4.43
N GLU A 89 -14.48 -0.23 5.51
CA GLU A 89 -13.95 -0.21 6.87
C GLU A 89 -14.65 -1.26 7.74
N CYS A 90 -13.97 -1.71 8.80
CA CYS A 90 -14.56 -2.60 9.80
C CYS A 90 -15.10 -1.78 10.98
N ASN A 91 -16.19 -2.25 11.61
CA ASN A 91 -16.61 -1.71 12.89
C ASN A 91 -15.52 -1.91 13.95
N THR A 92 -15.46 -1.02 14.93
CA THR A 92 -14.51 -1.15 16.04
C THR A 92 -14.91 -2.30 16.96
N ALA A 93 -13.92 -3.04 17.46
CA ALA A 93 -14.14 -4.14 18.41
C ALA A 93 -14.43 -3.64 19.84
N TYR A 94 -14.15 -2.37 20.11
CA TYR A 94 -14.46 -1.70 21.37
C TYR A 94 -15.73 -0.85 21.25
N GLY A 95 -16.34 -0.48 22.37
CA GLY A 95 -17.50 0.40 22.37
C GLY A 95 -17.19 1.79 21.80
N GLY A 96 -18.22 2.48 21.34
CA GLY A 96 -18.09 3.83 20.76
C GLY A 96 -18.98 4.03 19.54
N GLY A 97 -18.82 5.18 18.89
CA GLY A 97 -19.67 5.60 17.77
C GLY A 97 -19.51 4.80 16.49
N ARG A 98 -18.56 3.85 16.43
CA ARG A 98 -18.33 2.95 15.29
C ARG A 98 -18.44 1.46 15.65
N ALA A 99 -19.03 1.14 16.80
CA ALA A 99 -19.15 -0.23 17.29
C ALA A 99 -20.19 -1.07 16.52
N ASN A 100 -21.14 -0.44 15.83
CA ASN A 100 -22.13 -1.08 14.99
C ASN A 100 -22.22 -0.41 13.62
N THR A 101 -22.77 -1.12 12.66
CA THR A 101 -22.77 -0.70 11.24
C THR A 101 -23.58 0.58 11.01
N GLU A 102 -24.72 0.75 11.66
CA GLU A 102 -25.57 1.93 11.49
C GLU A 102 -24.87 3.20 11.96
N ALA A 103 -24.36 3.18 13.19
CA ALA A 103 -23.63 4.33 13.75
C ALA A 103 -22.35 4.63 12.97
N HIS A 104 -21.66 3.58 12.51
CA HIS A 104 -20.42 3.75 11.72
C HIS A 104 -20.70 4.36 10.33
N LEU A 105 -21.74 3.91 9.64
CA LEU A 105 -22.16 4.51 8.36
C LEU A 105 -22.59 5.96 8.53
N LYS A 106 -23.27 6.28 9.65
CA LYS A 106 -23.60 7.66 9.97
C LYS A 106 -22.33 8.51 10.16
N ALA A 107 -21.35 8.04 10.93
CA ALA A 107 -20.08 8.74 11.11
C ALA A 107 -19.34 8.97 9.79
N ALA A 108 -19.30 7.96 8.92
CA ALA A 108 -18.70 8.07 7.60
C ALA A 108 -19.43 9.10 6.71
N ALA A 109 -20.77 9.16 6.79
CA ALA A 109 -21.57 10.15 6.08
C ALA A 109 -21.33 11.58 6.62
N ASP A 110 -21.35 11.75 7.94
CA ASP A 110 -21.12 13.05 8.60
C ASP A 110 -19.72 13.61 8.25
N HIS A 111 -18.74 12.74 8.03
CA HIS A 111 -17.39 13.11 7.61
C HIS A 111 -17.23 13.25 6.08
N GLY A 112 -18.27 13.01 5.29
CA GLY A 112 -18.29 13.22 3.84
C GLY A 112 -17.78 12.07 3.00
N PHE A 113 -17.51 10.89 3.57
CA PHE A 113 -16.98 9.75 2.81
C PHE A 113 -17.98 9.14 1.82
N THR A 114 -19.29 9.22 2.10
CA THR A 114 -20.33 8.71 1.20
C THR A 114 -20.47 9.51 -0.09
N ALA A 115 -19.92 10.72 -0.16
CA ALA A 115 -19.96 11.58 -1.35
C ALA A 115 -18.84 11.30 -2.36
N ILE A 116 -17.87 10.44 -2.02
CA ILE A 116 -16.67 10.23 -2.84
C ILE A 116 -16.53 8.81 -3.40
N ALA A 117 -17.36 7.88 -2.99
CA ALA A 117 -17.35 6.46 -3.40
C ALA A 117 -18.70 6.05 -4.02
#